data_0a7d6b54be52759d6c4f67b289cccc1d
#
_entry.id   0a7d6b54be52759d6c4f67b289cccc1d
#
_cell.length_a   1.000
_cell.length_b   1.000
_cell.length_c   1.000
_cell.angle_alpha   90.00
_cell.angle_beta   90.00
_cell.angle_gamma   90.00
#
_symmetry.space_group_name_H-M   'P 1'
#
loop_
_entity.id
_entity.type
_entity.pdbx_description
1 polymer ?
#
loop_
_entity_poly.entity_id
_entity_poly.type
_entity_poly.pdbx_seq_one_letter_code
_entity_poly.pdbx_strand_id
1 'polypeptide(L)'
;MNTQREAIEIAEALETYMRERLESAMRNCVRSKKMICTTAPNGREIGVKESLGGQEIFVPYISTLHGSQVGDVVWVDYQYNQLSTAVAVMSNRMFGKNN
;
A
#
# COMPACT_ATOMS: atom_id res chain seq x y z
N MET A 1 -40.93 14.27 -27.06
CA MET A 1 -39.74 13.93 -26.26
C MET A 1 -38.53 13.86 -27.17
N ASN A 2 -37.43 14.41 -26.71
CA ASN A 2 -36.23 14.46 -27.52
C ASN A 2 -35.29 13.31 -27.10
N THR A 3 -35.28 12.26 -27.93
CA THR A 3 -34.48 11.08 -27.62
C THR A 3 -32.99 11.35 -27.64
N GLN A 4 -32.52 12.30 -28.43
CA GLN A 4 -31.13 12.67 -28.47
C GLN A 4 -30.71 13.32 -27.15
N ARG A 5 -31.58 14.13 -26.58
CA ARG A 5 -31.29 14.79 -25.30
C ARG A 5 -31.21 13.75 -24.17
N GLU A 6 -32.10 12.78 -24.19
CA GLU A 6 -32.05 11.71 -23.21
C GLU A 6 -30.78 10.89 -23.30
N ALA A 7 -30.36 10.59 -24.53
CA ALA A 7 -29.12 9.84 -24.75
C ALA A 7 -27.90 10.61 -24.23
N ILE A 8 -27.88 11.92 -24.44
CA ILE A 8 -26.79 12.75 -23.94
C ILE A 8 -26.80 12.79 -22.43
N GLU A 9 -27.96 12.92 -21.81
CA GLU A 9 -28.04 12.93 -20.35
C GLU A 9 -27.58 11.60 -19.74
N ILE A 10 -27.91 10.48 -20.34
CA ILE A 10 -27.47 9.17 -19.90
C ILE A 10 -25.95 9.05 -20.06
N ALA A 11 -25.41 9.48 -21.18
CA ALA A 11 -23.98 9.41 -21.42
C ALA A 11 -23.20 10.25 -20.43
N GLU A 12 -23.70 11.45 -20.11
CA GLU A 12 -23.07 12.31 -19.11
C GLU A 12 -23.10 11.68 -17.72
N ALA A 13 -24.22 11.06 -17.36
CA ALA A 13 -24.35 10.39 -16.07
C ALA A 13 -23.38 9.21 -15.96
N LEU A 14 -23.23 8.42 -17.01
CA LEU A 14 -22.29 7.30 -17.03
C LEU A 14 -20.85 7.79 -16.94
N GLU A 15 -20.52 8.85 -17.67
CA GLU A 15 -19.17 9.40 -17.63
C GLU A 15 -18.82 9.87 -16.23
N THR A 16 -19.74 10.57 -15.57
CA THR A 16 -19.54 11.02 -14.20
C THR A 16 -19.35 9.84 -13.26
N TYR A 17 -20.19 8.82 -13.38
CA TYR A 17 -20.12 7.62 -12.55
C TYR A 17 -18.77 6.92 -12.73
N MET A 18 -18.33 6.74 -13.95
CA MET A 18 -17.06 6.08 -14.23
C MET A 18 -15.88 6.88 -13.71
N ARG A 19 -15.95 8.20 -13.83
CA ARG A 19 -14.89 9.07 -13.30
C ARG A 19 -14.81 8.96 -11.77
N GLU A 20 -15.94 9.00 -11.11
CA GLU A 20 -15.98 8.87 -9.66
C GLU A 20 -15.45 7.53 -9.19
N ARG A 21 -15.78 6.45 -9.91
CA ARG A 21 -15.24 5.13 -9.58
C ARG A 21 -13.75 5.06 -9.78
N LEU A 22 -13.25 5.64 -10.86
CA LEU A 22 -11.83 5.67 -11.13
C LEU A 22 -11.08 6.45 -10.07
N GLU A 23 -11.59 7.62 -9.71
CA GLU A 23 -10.98 8.42 -8.66
C GLU A 23 -10.98 7.69 -7.32
N SER A 24 -12.08 7.01 -6.98
CA SER A 24 -12.17 6.24 -5.76
C SER A 24 -11.16 5.09 -5.78
N ALA A 25 -11.05 4.38 -6.89
CA ALA A 25 -10.09 3.29 -7.02
C ALA A 25 -8.66 3.80 -6.87
N MET A 26 -8.35 4.95 -7.44
CA MET A 26 -7.02 5.53 -7.33
C MET A 26 -6.71 5.97 -5.90
N ARG A 27 -7.69 6.55 -5.20
CA ARG A 27 -7.51 6.96 -3.82
C ARG A 27 -7.33 5.77 -2.88
N ASN A 28 -8.01 4.68 -3.19
CA ASN A 28 -7.95 3.47 -2.37
C ASN A 28 -6.91 2.48 -2.85
N CYS A 29 -6.11 2.86 -3.83
CA CYS A 29 -5.08 1.99 -4.36
C CYS A 29 -4.00 1.78 -3.32
N VAL A 30 -3.79 0.53 -2.96
CA VAL A 30 -2.74 0.13 -2.05
C VAL A 30 -1.54 -0.30 -2.88
N ARG A 31 -0.39 0.28 -2.61
CA ARG A 31 0.86 -0.10 -3.25
C ARG A 31 1.72 -0.85 -2.26
N SER A 32 2.35 -1.91 -2.73
CA SER A 32 3.28 -2.67 -1.92
C SER A 32 4.69 -2.39 -2.38
N LYS A 33 5.57 -2.10 -1.45
CA LYS A 33 6.96 -1.85 -1.75
C LYS A 33 7.82 -2.82 -0.96
N LYS A 34 8.77 -3.45 -1.64
CA LYS A 34 9.71 -4.38 -1.03
C LYS A 34 10.84 -3.58 -0.40
N MET A 35 11.05 -3.79 0.87
CA MET A 35 12.07 -3.07 1.63
C MET A 35 12.87 -4.04 2.49
N ILE A 36 13.95 -3.55 3.08
CA ILE A 36 14.82 -4.34 3.96
C ILE A 36 14.65 -3.83 5.38
N CYS A 37 14.50 -4.74 6.31
CA CYS A 37 14.44 -4.38 7.73
C CYS A 37 15.81 -3.89 8.18
N THR A 38 15.85 -2.71 8.75
CA THR A 38 17.09 -2.11 9.28
C THR A 38 17.08 -2.02 10.80
N THR A 39 15.91 -2.02 11.41
CA THR A 39 15.76 -2.02 12.87
C THR A 39 14.61 -2.96 13.22
N ALA A 40 14.89 -3.92 14.09
CA ALA A 40 13.89 -4.91 14.48
C ALA A 40 12.68 -4.23 15.13
N PRO A 41 11.49 -4.83 15.01
CA PRO A 41 10.28 -4.26 15.60
C PRO A 41 10.43 -4.06 17.11
N ASN A 42 9.94 -2.94 17.58
CA ASN A 42 10.04 -2.57 18.99
C ASN A 42 8.69 -2.56 19.73
N GLY A 43 7.66 -3.11 19.11
CA GLY A 43 6.30 -3.07 19.64
C GLY A 43 5.44 -1.96 19.06
N ARG A 44 6.03 -1.00 18.37
CA ARG A 44 5.31 0.10 17.75
C ARG A 44 5.66 0.26 16.27
N GLU A 45 6.93 0.21 15.96
CA GLU A 45 7.40 0.48 14.60
C GLU A 45 8.55 -0.45 14.25
N ILE A 46 8.75 -0.64 12.96
CA ILE A 46 9.87 -1.38 12.40
C ILE A 46 10.65 -0.42 11.50
N GLY A 47 11.96 -0.49 11.54
CA GLY A 47 12.80 0.31 10.65
C GLY A 47 13.01 -0.42 9.35
N VAL A 48 12.80 0.26 8.23
CA VAL A 48 12.97 -0.31 6.89
C VAL A 48 13.60 0.70 5.96
N LYS A 49 14.23 0.21 4.90
CA LYS A 49 14.75 1.07 3.83
C LYS A 49 14.67 0.33 2.51
N GLU A 50 14.77 1.07 1.42
CA GLU A 50 14.86 0.47 0.10
C GLU A 50 16.21 -0.25 -0.04
N SER A 51 16.22 -1.35 -0.79
CA SER A 51 17.41 -2.19 -0.89
C SER A 51 18.57 -1.50 -1.62
N LEU A 52 18.30 -0.53 -2.47
CA LEU A 52 19.33 0.16 -3.24
C LEU A 52 19.52 1.59 -2.75
N GLY A 53 19.79 1.74 -1.49
CA GLY A 53 20.19 3.03 -0.94
C GLY A 53 19.02 3.90 -0.58
N GLY A 54 18.28 3.98 0.11
CA GLY A 54 17.27 4.90 0.63
C GLY A 54 17.58 5.22 2.07
N GLN A 55 16.83 6.10 2.62
CA GLN A 55 16.90 6.41 4.03
C GLN A 55 16.05 5.42 4.83
N GLU A 56 16.51 5.11 6.02
CA GLU A 56 15.71 4.34 6.95
C GLU A 56 14.48 5.13 7.35
N ILE A 57 13.33 4.47 7.29
CA ILE A 57 12.10 5.04 7.80
C ILE A 57 11.49 4.06 8.81
N PHE A 58 10.73 4.59 9.73
CA PHE A 58 10.05 3.78 10.74
C PHE A 58 8.56 3.76 10.43
N VAL A 59 8.00 2.58 10.33
CA VAL A 59 6.58 2.40 9.99
C VAL A 59 5.93 1.45 10.98
N PRO A 60 4.64 1.61 11.24
CA PRO A 60 3.90 0.62 12.03
C PRO A 60 3.91 -0.73 11.32
N TYR A 61 3.66 -1.79 12.05
CA TYR A 61 3.64 -3.13 11.48
C TYR A 61 2.50 -3.94 12.09
N ILE A 62 2.06 -4.96 11.36
CA ILE A 62 1.06 -5.89 11.91
C ILE A 62 1.76 -6.87 12.86
N SER A 63 1.02 -7.39 13.81
CA SER A 63 1.59 -8.17 14.92
C SER A 63 2.38 -9.40 14.47
N THR A 64 2.05 -9.97 13.34
CA THR A 64 2.77 -11.14 12.82
C THR A 64 4.22 -10.83 12.46
N LEU A 65 4.57 -9.55 12.32
CA LEU A 65 5.93 -9.15 11.99
C LEU A 65 6.80 -8.89 13.19
N HIS A 66 6.28 -9.09 14.41
CA HIS A 66 7.04 -8.77 15.61
C HIS A 66 8.35 -9.56 15.73
N GLY A 67 8.43 -10.73 15.12
CA GLY A 67 9.64 -11.55 15.12
C GLY A 67 10.64 -11.23 14.03
N SER A 68 10.39 -10.19 13.22
CA SER A 68 11.29 -9.83 12.14
C SER A 68 12.65 -9.38 12.66
N GLN A 69 13.68 -9.62 11.86
CA GLN A 69 15.07 -9.28 12.23
C GLN A 69 15.69 -8.42 11.16
N VAL A 70 16.74 -7.72 11.54
CA VAL A 70 17.52 -6.91 10.61
C VAL A 70 17.98 -7.77 9.43
N GLY A 71 17.80 -7.27 8.23
CA GLY A 71 18.12 -7.99 7.00
C GLY A 71 16.94 -8.71 6.37
N ASP A 72 15.84 -8.87 7.07
CA ASP A 72 14.65 -9.50 6.50
C ASP A 72 14.05 -8.61 5.42
N VAL A 73 13.48 -9.25 4.41
CA VAL A 73 12.73 -8.55 3.37
C VAL A 73 11.33 -8.31 3.91
N VAL A 74 10.89 -7.08 3.85
CA VAL A 74 9.60 -6.66 4.39
C VAL A 74 8.82 -5.95 3.29
N TRP A 75 7.55 -6.29 3.14
CA TRP A 75 6.66 -5.61 2.21
C TRP A 75 5.86 -4.58 2.99
N VAL A 76 5.93 -3.35 2.52
CA VAL A 76 5.26 -2.22 3.15
C VAL A 76 4.17 -1.73 2.22
N ASP A 77 2.95 -1.73 2.73
CA ASP A 77 1.80 -1.24 1.98
C ASP A 77 1.56 0.21 2.35
N TYR A 78 1.26 1.02 1.35
CA TYR A 78 0.89 2.41 1.58
C TYR A 78 -0.15 2.81 0.54
N GLN A 79 -0.99 3.78 0.92
CA GLN A 79 -2.06 4.21 0.05
C GLN A 79 -1.58 5.32 -0.87
N TYR A 80 -1.87 5.14 -2.15
CA TYR A 80 -1.56 6.12 -3.17
C TYR A 80 -0.06 6.39 -3.14
N ASN A 81 0.40 7.56 -2.94
CA ASN A 81 1.82 7.84 -2.80
C ASN A 81 2.14 8.44 -1.43
N GLN A 82 1.32 8.17 -0.45
CA GLN A 82 1.48 8.78 0.86
C GLN A 82 2.17 7.83 1.83
N LEU A 83 3.46 8.01 2.00
CA LEU A 83 4.22 7.18 2.94
C LEU A 83 3.75 7.33 4.38
N SER A 84 3.04 8.41 4.70
CA SER A 84 2.45 8.57 6.02
C SER A 84 1.40 7.49 6.33
N THR A 85 0.91 6.79 5.32
CA THR A 85 -0.04 5.70 5.50
C THR A 85 0.62 4.33 5.49
N ALA A 86 1.95 4.28 5.44
CA ALA A 86 2.68 3.02 5.27
C ALA A 86 2.54 2.12 6.49
N VAL A 87 2.34 0.84 6.23
CA VAL A 87 2.28 -0.20 7.27
C VAL A 87 3.01 -1.42 6.75
N ALA A 88 3.91 -1.98 7.53
CA ALA A 88 4.58 -3.22 7.16
C ALA A 88 3.61 -4.38 7.39
N VAL A 89 3.36 -5.16 6.35
CA VAL A 89 2.31 -6.18 6.38
C VAL A 89 2.80 -7.58 6.11
N MET A 90 4.02 -7.74 5.60
CA MET A 90 4.50 -9.06 5.21
C MET A 90 6.01 -9.11 5.28
N SER A 91 6.56 -10.28 5.57
CA SER A 91 7.99 -10.48 5.65
C SER A 91 8.33 -11.83 5.03
N ASN A 92 9.51 -11.95 4.45
CA ASN A 92 9.96 -13.23 3.90
C ASN A 92 10.05 -14.31 4.98
N ARG A 93 10.26 -13.91 6.23
CA ARG A 93 10.32 -14.85 7.34
C ARG A 93 8.98 -15.57 7.56
N MET A 94 7.88 -14.96 7.14
CA MET A 94 6.56 -15.57 7.24
C MET A 94 6.43 -16.77 6.30
N PHE A 95 7.20 -16.80 5.23
CA PHE A 95 7.12 -17.87 4.23
C PHE A 95 8.23 -18.87 4.36
N GLY A 96 9.37 -18.48 4.88
CA GLY A 96 10.56 -19.30 4.88
C GLY A 96 10.80 -20.07 6.13
N LYS A 97 9.85 -20.20 6.95
CA LYS A 97 10.04 -20.75 8.27
C LYS A 97 10.33 -22.25 8.30
N ASN A 98 10.11 -22.91 7.22
CA ASN A 98 10.28 -24.33 7.23
C ASN A 98 11.62 -24.79 6.92
N ASN A 99 12.42 -23.94 6.92
CA ASN A 99 13.73 -24.34 6.60
C ASN A 99 14.67 -24.03 7.58
#